data_115bf4becc6d32b25850836a6401689d
#
_entry.id   115bf4becc6d32b25850836a6401689d
#
_cell.length_a   1.000
_cell.length_b   1.000
_cell.length_c   1.000
_cell.angle_alpha   90.00
_cell.angle_beta   90.00
_cell.angle_gamma   90.00
#
_symmetry.space_group_name_H-M   'P 1'
#
loop_
_entity.id
_entity.type
_entity.pdbx_description
1 polymer ?
#
loop_
_entity_poly.entity_id
_entity_poly.type
_entity_poly.pdbx_seq_one_letter_code
_entity_poly.pdbx_strand_id
1 'polypeptide(L)'
;FGKNQLSKIVKKTGRDLKEIAQACEQIKEQNPKPAGYFPARPYKNYIIPDVIVVKLKDYFEILVNDYDSPEIFISPFYRQMMREQGEETGKYIKEKIRQAEWLKSCIEQRNRTLLQLTEEILRSQTEFFQRGKNYLKPMTQKEAAEKLQVHPSTISRAVQGKYLQCTWGMFPLSFFFSSGTDKGAEYIKECLKRIIENEDKKNPYSDRVLAEKLQEMDIDISRRTIAKYRNSMHISEALGRKEY
;
A
#
# COMPACT_ATOMS: atom_id res chain seq x y z
N PHE A 1 13.55 9.08 30.40
CA PHE A 1 14.43 8.19 29.64
C PHE A 1 14.12 8.23 28.15
N GLY A 2 12.91 7.88 27.72
CA GLY A 2 12.52 7.82 26.29
C GLY A 2 12.64 9.13 25.49
N LYS A 3 12.83 10.27 26.12
CA LYS A 3 13.06 11.57 25.47
C LYS A 3 14.53 12.00 25.47
N ASN A 4 15.45 11.11 25.82
CA ASN A 4 16.92 11.34 25.88
C ASN A 4 17.35 12.59 26.66
N GLN A 5 16.65 12.90 27.78
CA GLN A 5 16.91 14.08 28.63
C GLN A 5 17.71 13.67 29.87
N LEU A 6 18.94 13.15 29.68
CA LEU A 6 19.80 12.66 30.77
C LEU A 6 20.09 13.74 31.84
N SER A 7 20.25 14.98 31.43
CA SER A 7 20.49 16.11 32.33
C SER A 7 19.36 16.34 33.36
N LYS A 8 18.12 16.03 33.01
CA LYS A 8 17.00 16.08 33.97
C LYS A 8 17.00 14.93 34.93
N ILE A 9 17.52 13.77 34.51
CA ILE A 9 17.64 12.60 35.39
C ILE A 9 18.72 12.84 36.41
N VAL A 10 19.88 13.39 35.97
CA VAL A 10 20.99 13.82 36.90
C VAL A 10 20.48 14.75 37.99
N LYS A 11 19.71 15.79 37.60
CA LYS A 11 19.11 16.75 38.56
C LYS A 11 18.12 16.11 39.55
N LYS A 12 17.43 15.05 39.13
CA LYS A 12 16.46 14.36 40.02
C LYS A 12 17.08 13.30 40.91
N THR A 13 18.13 12.62 40.45
CA THR A 13 18.74 11.49 41.17
C THR A 13 20.00 11.88 41.93
N GLY A 14 20.62 13.02 41.60
CA GLY A 14 21.87 13.47 42.21
C GLY A 14 23.10 12.61 41.86
N ARG A 15 22.99 11.68 40.90
CA ARG A 15 24.05 10.78 40.50
C ARG A 15 24.85 11.35 39.33
N ASP A 16 26.09 10.85 39.19
CA ASP A 16 26.96 11.29 38.07
C ASP A 16 26.40 10.89 36.69
N LEU A 17 26.69 11.73 35.70
CA LEU A 17 26.24 11.52 34.34
C LEU A 17 26.73 10.18 33.75
N LYS A 18 27.95 9.76 34.10
CA LYS A 18 28.54 8.49 33.65
C LYS A 18 27.80 7.28 34.19
N GLU A 19 27.42 7.29 35.47
CA GLU A 19 26.65 6.19 36.08
C GLU A 19 25.25 6.08 35.43
N ILE A 20 24.63 7.22 35.16
CA ILE A 20 23.32 7.26 34.51
C ILE A 20 23.41 6.77 33.04
N ALA A 21 24.48 7.13 32.33
CA ALA A 21 24.70 6.65 30.96
C ALA A 21 24.89 5.12 30.95
N GLN A 22 25.73 4.55 31.84
CA GLN A 22 25.90 3.10 31.95
C GLN A 22 24.61 2.37 32.32
N ALA A 23 23.84 2.90 33.27
CA ALA A 23 22.55 2.32 33.62
C ALA A 23 21.54 2.38 32.41
N CYS A 24 21.60 3.44 31.61
CA CYS A 24 20.80 3.56 30.39
C CYS A 24 21.19 2.52 29.32
N GLU A 25 22.49 2.23 29.17
CA GLU A 25 22.97 1.17 28.28
C GLU A 25 22.48 -0.21 28.73
N GLN A 26 22.63 -0.52 29.99
CA GLN A 26 22.12 -1.77 30.57
C GLN A 26 20.63 -1.94 30.37
N ILE A 27 19.84 -0.86 30.49
CA ILE A 27 18.38 -0.91 30.20
C ILE A 27 18.10 -1.11 28.71
N LYS A 28 18.91 -0.52 27.81
CA LYS A 28 18.76 -0.71 26.36
C LYS A 28 19.09 -2.14 25.93
N GLU A 29 20.02 -2.81 26.60
CA GLU A 29 20.36 -4.21 26.32
C GLU A 29 19.26 -5.18 26.74
N GLN A 30 18.41 -4.78 27.69
CA GLN A 30 17.30 -5.62 28.13
C GLN A 30 16.25 -5.79 27.00
N ASN A 31 15.81 -7.01 26.81
CA ASN A 31 14.75 -7.28 25.85
C ASN A 31 13.40 -6.74 26.35
N PRO A 32 12.82 -5.69 25.71
CA PRO A 32 11.55 -5.11 26.13
C PRO A 32 10.35 -6.06 25.94
N LYS A 33 10.54 -7.16 25.22
CA LYS A 33 9.53 -8.19 24.98
C LYS A 33 10.05 -9.55 25.41
N PRO A 34 10.00 -9.90 26.71
CA PRO A 34 10.52 -11.18 27.20
C PRO A 34 9.79 -12.39 26.58
N ALA A 35 8.54 -12.21 26.13
CA ALA A 35 7.78 -13.21 25.37
C ALA A 35 8.18 -13.32 23.88
N GLY A 36 9.11 -12.52 23.39
CA GLY A 36 9.60 -12.57 22.01
C GLY A 36 10.31 -13.86 21.62
N TYR A 37 10.75 -14.65 22.60
CA TYR A 37 11.29 -16.00 22.40
C TYR A 37 10.23 -17.05 22.06
N PHE A 38 8.98 -16.80 22.39
CA PHE A 38 7.91 -17.66 21.89
C PHE A 38 7.66 -17.29 20.42
N PRO A 39 7.82 -18.25 19.49
CA PRO A 39 7.51 -17.98 18.09
C PRO A 39 6.03 -17.65 18.02
N ALA A 40 5.72 -16.35 17.97
CA ALA A 40 4.43 -15.93 17.51
C ALA A 40 4.29 -16.61 16.14
N ARG A 41 3.37 -17.55 16.01
CA ARG A 41 3.04 -18.08 14.70
C ARG A 41 2.70 -16.85 13.86
N PRO A 42 3.53 -16.48 12.87
CA PRO A 42 3.15 -15.37 12.03
C PRO A 42 1.84 -15.81 11.38
N TYR A 43 0.74 -15.18 11.74
CA TYR A 43 -0.43 -15.21 10.88
C TYR A 43 0.05 -14.58 9.58
N LYS A 44 0.54 -15.41 8.68
CA LYS A 44 0.79 -15.01 7.30
C LYS A 44 -0.59 -14.73 6.75
N ASN A 45 -0.99 -13.47 6.78
CA ASN A 45 -2.15 -13.03 6.02
C ASN A 45 -1.82 -13.34 4.57
N TYR A 46 -2.37 -14.45 4.09
CA TYR A 46 -2.20 -14.88 2.72
C TYR A 46 -3.08 -13.95 1.88
N ILE A 47 -2.45 -13.06 1.14
CA ILE A 47 -3.16 -12.16 0.24
C ILE A 47 -3.34 -12.91 -1.07
N ILE A 48 -4.60 -13.13 -1.47
CA ILE A 48 -4.94 -13.68 -2.78
C ILE A 48 -4.96 -12.52 -3.77
N PRO A 49 -4.20 -12.57 -4.88
CA PRO A 49 -4.23 -11.51 -5.87
C PRO A 49 -5.54 -11.52 -6.66
N ASP A 50 -6.10 -10.34 -6.90
CA ASP A 50 -7.29 -10.16 -7.74
C ASP A 50 -6.92 -10.22 -9.24
N VAL A 51 -5.69 -9.85 -9.57
CA VAL A 51 -5.18 -9.85 -10.93
C VAL A 51 -3.77 -10.40 -10.96
N ILE A 52 -3.48 -11.22 -11.97
CA ILE A 52 -2.16 -11.79 -12.22
C ILE A 52 -1.69 -11.34 -13.60
N VAL A 53 -0.52 -10.72 -13.66
CA VAL A 53 0.15 -10.33 -14.91
C VAL A 53 1.31 -11.28 -15.14
N VAL A 54 1.20 -12.11 -16.17
CA VAL A 54 2.20 -13.08 -16.56
C VAL A 54 3.01 -12.52 -17.73
N LYS A 55 4.33 -12.53 -17.61
CA LYS A 55 5.24 -12.16 -18.72
C LYS A 55 5.47 -13.39 -19.58
N LEU A 56 5.02 -13.34 -20.81
CA LEU A 56 5.37 -14.29 -21.87
C LEU A 56 6.58 -13.74 -22.66
N LYS A 57 7.06 -14.49 -23.66
CA LYS A 57 8.28 -14.10 -24.39
C LYS A 57 8.19 -12.67 -24.94
N ASP A 58 7.08 -12.35 -25.63
CA ASP A 58 6.93 -11.10 -26.38
C ASP A 58 5.80 -10.20 -25.89
N TYR A 59 4.94 -10.69 -24.98
CA TYR A 59 3.79 -9.94 -24.48
C TYR A 59 3.48 -10.27 -23.02
N PHE A 60 2.57 -9.52 -22.44
CA PHE A 60 2.04 -9.74 -21.10
C PHE A 60 0.61 -10.23 -21.20
N GLU A 61 0.27 -11.26 -20.43
CA GLU A 61 -1.08 -11.78 -20.30
C GLU A 61 -1.66 -11.37 -18.95
N ILE A 62 -2.92 -10.95 -18.95
CA ILE A 62 -3.63 -10.51 -17.75
C ILE A 62 -4.69 -11.56 -17.43
N LEU A 63 -4.61 -12.12 -16.25
CA LEU A 63 -5.58 -13.06 -15.70
C LEU A 63 -6.30 -12.40 -14.52
N VAL A 64 -7.60 -12.22 -14.63
CA VAL A 64 -8.44 -11.78 -13.50
C VAL A 64 -8.80 -13.01 -12.68
N ASN A 65 -8.56 -12.93 -11.39
CA ASN A 65 -8.84 -14.05 -10.49
C ASN A 65 -10.30 -13.99 -10.02
N ASP A 66 -11.10 -14.89 -10.52
CA ASP A 66 -12.52 -15.03 -10.19
C ASP A 66 -12.79 -16.06 -9.08
N TYR A 67 -11.75 -16.49 -8.35
CA TYR A 67 -11.84 -17.59 -7.36
C TYR A 67 -12.93 -17.33 -6.30
N ASP A 68 -13.09 -16.08 -5.87
CA ASP A 68 -14.11 -15.70 -4.87
C ASP A 68 -15.42 -15.21 -5.50
N SER A 69 -15.55 -15.21 -6.83
CA SER A 69 -16.76 -14.74 -7.50
C SER A 69 -17.76 -15.90 -7.64
N PRO A 70 -18.95 -15.78 -7.05
CA PRO A 70 -19.96 -16.83 -7.17
C PRO A 70 -20.45 -16.92 -8.63
N GLU A 71 -20.44 -18.12 -9.18
CA GLU A 71 -21.05 -18.38 -10.46
C GLU A 71 -22.59 -18.37 -10.32
N ILE A 72 -23.23 -17.40 -10.95
CA ILE A 72 -24.68 -17.28 -10.92
C ILE A 72 -25.28 -18.03 -12.10
N PHE A 73 -25.89 -19.16 -11.80
CA PHE A 73 -26.61 -19.96 -12.76
C PHE A 73 -28.13 -19.82 -12.59
N ILE A 74 -28.82 -19.45 -13.66
CA ILE A 74 -30.28 -19.36 -13.68
C ILE A 74 -30.81 -20.63 -14.35
N SER A 75 -31.43 -21.51 -13.56
CA SER A 75 -31.95 -22.78 -14.07
C SER A 75 -33.00 -22.57 -15.18
N PRO A 76 -32.88 -23.29 -16.31
CA PRO A 76 -33.87 -23.26 -17.40
C PRO A 76 -35.28 -23.60 -16.93
N PHE A 77 -35.40 -24.45 -15.91
CA PHE A 77 -36.69 -24.84 -15.31
C PHE A 77 -37.52 -23.63 -14.84
N TYR A 78 -36.88 -22.66 -14.17
CA TYR A 78 -37.59 -21.46 -13.73
C TYR A 78 -38.02 -20.55 -14.90
N ARG A 79 -37.26 -20.57 -15.99
CA ARG A 79 -37.65 -19.85 -17.20
C ARG A 79 -38.87 -20.49 -17.91
N GLN A 80 -38.98 -21.83 -17.88
CA GLN A 80 -40.11 -22.56 -18.39
C GLN A 80 -41.33 -22.35 -17.46
N MET A 81 -41.18 -22.48 -16.18
CA MET A 81 -42.22 -22.29 -15.16
C MET A 81 -42.85 -20.90 -15.22
N MET A 82 -42.08 -19.86 -15.58
CA MET A 82 -42.57 -18.49 -15.78
C MET A 82 -43.59 -18.41 -16.91
N ARG A 83 -43.49 -19.32 -17.92
CA ARG A 83 -44.41 -19.33 -19.08
C ARG A 83 -45.69 -20.14 -18.85
N GLU A 84 -45.62 -21.14 -17.95
CA GLU A 84 -46.66 -22.15 -17.77
C GLU A 84 -47.57 -21.87 -16.56
N GLN A 85 -47.16 -21.03 -15.59
CA GLN A 85 -47.91 -20.82 -14.35
C GLN A 85 -48.68 -19.49 -14.34
N GLY A 86 -49.73 -19.45 -13.48
CA GLY A 86 -50.66 -18.32 -13.37
C GLY A 86 -49.98 -16.96 -13.04
N GLU A 87 -50.71 -15.88 -13.30
CA GLU A 87 -50.18 -14.51 -13.32
C GLU A 87 -49.39 -14.08 -12.09
N GLU A 88 -49.76 -14.46 -10.89
CA GLU A 88 -49.06 -14.06 -9.67
C GLU A 88 -47.71 -14.78 -9.50
N THR A 89 -47.71 -16.11 -9.70
CA THR A 89 -46.47 -16.90 -9.61
C THR A 89 -45.51 -16.53 -10.72
N GLY A 90 -46.00 -16.33 -11.93
CA GLY A 90 -45.21 -15.88 -13.09
C GLY A 90 -44.57 -14.51 -12.86
N LYS A 91 -45.28 -13.55 -12.28
CA LYS A 91 -44.75 -12.22 -11.91
C LYS A 91 -43.61 -12.33 -10.87
N TYR A 92 -43.81 -13.14 -9.84
CA TYR A 92 -42.79 -13.35 -8.79
C TYR A 92 -41.49 -13.96 -9.36
N ILE A 93 -41.61 -15.04 -10.16
CA ILE A 93 -40.48 -15.70 -10.79
C ILE A 93 -39.75 -14.74 -11.73
N LYS A 94 -40.44 -13.98 -12.51
CA LYS A 94 -39.90 -12.98 -13.43
C LYS A 94 -39.08 -11.92 -12.71
N GLU A 95 -39.56 -11.44 -11.55
CA GLU A 95 -38.84 -10.49 -10.73
C GLU A 95 -37.55 -11.07 -10.16
N LYS A 96 -37.56 -12.33 -9.68
CA LYS A 96 -36.39 -13.00 -9.15
C LYS A 96 -35.35 -13.28 -10.25
N ILE A 97 -35.76 -13.71 -11.42
CA ILE A 97 -34.86 -13.88 -12.57
C ILE A 97 -34.21 -12.54 -12.93
N ARG A 98 -34.99 -11.46 -13.00
CA ARG A 98 -34.45 -10.14 -13.29
C ARG A 98 -33.42 -9.66 -12.24
N GLN A 99 -33.68 -9.92 -10.96
CA GLN A 99 -32.73 -9.62 -9.88
C GLN A 99 -31.43 -10.42 -10.04
N ALA A 100 -31.52 -11.71 -10.39
CA ALA A 100 -30.37 -12.57 -10.61
C ALA A 100 -29.56 -12.15 -11.86
N GLU A 101 -30.24 -11.80 -12.96
CA GLU A 101 -29.60 -11.29 -14.17
C GLU A 101 -28.91 -9.95 -13.92
N TRP A 102 -29.54 -9.06 -13.15
CA TRP A 102 -28.92 -7.80 -12.73
C TRP A 102 -27.65 -8.05 -11.89
N LEU A 103 -27.71 -8.95 -10.89
CA LEU A 103 -26.55 -9.27 -10.06
C LEU A 103 -25.41 -9.86 -10.91
N LYS A 104 -25.73 -10.78 -11.83
CA LYS A 104 -24.76 -11.35 -12.78
C LYS A 104 -24.08 -10.26 -13.60
N SER A 105 -24.86 -9.33 -14.16
CA SER A 105 -24.32 -8.20 -14.95
C SER A 105 -23.42 -7.28 -14.11
N CYS A 106 -23.74 -7.07 -12.83
CA CYS A 106 -22.88 -6.29 -11.92
C CYS A 106 -21.51 -6.95 -11.71
N ILE A 107 -21.48 -8.27 -11.52
CA ILE A 107 -20.23 -9.03 -11.35
C ILE A 107 -19.40 -8.96 -12.65
N GLU A 108 -20.02 -9.21 -13.80
CA GLU A 108 -19.35 -9.14 -15.10
C GLU A 108 -18.79 -7.72 -15.37
N GLN A 109 -19.56 -6.68 -15.04
CA GLN A 109 -19.11 -5.29 -15.21
C GLN A 109 -17.93 -4.96 -14.28
N ARG A 110 -17.96 -5.46 -13.02
CA ARG A 110 -16.83 -5.29 -12.08
C ARG A 110 -15.57 -5.91 -12.66
N ASN A 111 -15.63 -7.14 -13.13
CA ASN A 111 -14.49 -7.87 -13.69
C ASN A 111 -13.97 -7.19 -14.96
N ARG A 112 -14.87 -6.74 -15.83
CA ARG A 112 -14.52 -5.97 -17.04
C ARG A 112 -13.80 -4.67 -16.67
N THR A 113 -14.30 -3.94 -15.70
CA THR A 113 -13.65 -2.68 -15.23
C THR A 113 -12.26 -2.96 -14.66
N LEU A 114 -12.10 -4.03 -13.89
CA LEU A 114 -10.81 -4.43 -13.33
C LEU A 114 -9.81 -4.82 -14.42
N LEU A 115 -10.25 -5.58 -15.42
CA LEU A 115 -9.45 -5.96 -16.58
C LEU A 115 -8.98 -4.73 -17.35
N GLN A 116 -9.90 -3.85 -17.76
CA GLN A 116 -9.60 -2.62 -18.51
C GLN A 116 -8.63 -1.71 -17.73
N LEU A 117 -8.82 -1.59 -16.41
CA LEU A 117 -7.94 -0.83 -15.55
C LEU A 117 -6.53 -1.42 -15.53
N THR A 118 -6.43 -2.74 -15.44
CA THR A 118 -5.12 -3.43 -15.45
C THR A 118 -4.42 -3.33 -16.81
N GLU A 119 -5.17 -3.39 -17.92
CA GLU A 119 -4.64 -3.15 -19.26
C GLU A 119 -4.05 -1.74 -19.39
N GLU A 120 -4.76 -0.72 -18.86
CA GLU A 120 -4.26 0.66 -18.88
C GLU A 120 -3.03 0.83 -17.98
N ILE A 121 -3.01 0.20 -16.79
CA ILE A 121 -1.81 0.16 -15.94
C ILE A 121 -0.65 -0.49 -16.68
N LEU A 122 -0.85 -1.63 -17.33
CA LEU A 122 0.18 -2.33 -18.07
C LEU A 122 0.74 -1.48 -19.22
N ARG A 123 -0.14 -0.80 -19.96
CA ARG A 123 0.23 0.10 -21.07
C ARG A 123 1.03 1.30 -20.58
N SER A 124 0.60 1.93 -19.51
CA SER A 124 1.26 3.12 -18.95
C SER A 124 2.55 2.78 -18.23
N GLN A 125 2.65 1.60 -17.61
CA GLN A 125 3.75 1.15 -16.75
C GLN A 125 4.58 0.03 -17.40
N THR A 126 4.67 -0.04 -18.73
CA THR A 126 5.37 -1.11 -19.45
C THR A 126 6.82 -1.28 -18.97
N GLU A 127 7.53 -0.18 -18.70
CA GLU A 127 8.91 -0.22 -18.22
C GLU A 127 9.04 -0.85 -16.83
N PHE A 128 8.07 -0.58 -15.94
CA PHE A 128 7.99 -1.25 -14.64
C PHE A 128 7.88 -2.78 -14.82
N PHE A 129 6.96 -3.24 -15.65
CA PHE A 129 6.76 -4.69 -15.86
C PHE A 129 7.95 -5.36 -16.55
N GLN A 130 8.71 -4.64 -17.37
CA GLN A 130 9.90 -5.16 -18.04
C GLN A 130 11.16 -5.14 -17.17
N ARG A 131 11.41 -4.04 -16.43
CA ARG A 131 12.69 -3.72 -15.79
C ARG A 131 12.63 -3.65 -14.26
N GLY A 132 11.43 -3.60 -13.67
CA GLY A 132 11.24 -3.62 -12.22
C GLY A 132 10.87 -2.27 -11.59
N LYS A 133 10.88 -2.27 -10.25
CA LYS A 133 10.30 -1.20 -9.41
C LYS A 133 10.84 0.21 -9.67
N ASN A 134 12.10 0.32 -10.05
CA ASN A 134 12.77 1.62 -10.24
C ASN A 134 12.28 2.38 -11.49
N TYR A 135 11.51 1.72 -12.35
CA TYR A 135 11.00 2.30 -13.61
C TYR A 135 9.51 2.62 -13.56
N LEU A 136 8.97 2.83 -12.35
CA LEU A 136 7.58 3.23 -12.18
C LEU A 136 7.39 4.68 -12.67
N LYS A 137 6.45 4.88 -13.59
CA LYS A 137 6.08 6.21 -14.10
C LYS A 137 4.96 6.81 -13.25
N PRO A 138 4.94 8.13 -13.03
CA PRO A 138 3.82 8.78 -12.36
C PRO A 138 2.55 8.62 -13.19
N MET A 139 1.46 8.19 -12.54
CA MET A 139 0.13 8.04 -13.15
C MET A 139 -0.92 8.38 -12.10
N THR A 140 -1.91 9.18 -12.45
CA THR A 140 -2.99 9.53 -11.54
C THR A 140 -4.26 8.73 -11.84
N GLN A 141 -5.10 8.51 -10.81
CA GLN A 141 -6.40 7.88 -10.99
C GLN A 141 -7.31 8.68 -11.94
N LYS A 142 -7.13 10.01 -12.01
CA LYS A 142 -7.88 10.89 -12.89
C LYS A 142 -7.52 10.65 -14.36
N GLU A 143 -6.24 10.58 -14.69
CA GLU A 143 -5.76 10.23 -16.03
C GLU A 143 -6.26 8.86 -16.50
N ALA A 144 -6.21 7.85 -15.61
CA ALA A 144 -6.76 6.53 -15.92
C ALA A 144 -8.28 6.58 -16.17
N ALA A 145 -9.02 7.36 -15.39
CA ALA A 145 -10.46 7.54 -15.56
C ALA A 145 -10.81 8.21 -16.89
N GLU A 146 -10.06 9.23 -17.29
CA GLU A 146 -10.21 9.92 -18.57
C GLU A 146 -9.98 8.97 -19.75
N LYS A 147 -8.89 8.18 -19.71
CA LYS A 147 -8.56 7.21 -20.76
C LYS A 147 -9.58 6.08 -20.88
N LEU A 148 -10.14 5.63 -19.78
CA LEU A 148 -11.17 4.58 -19.73
C LEU A 148 -12.58 5.12 -19.89
N GLN A 149 -12.76 6.44 -20.00
CA GLN A 149 -14.06 7.12 -20.13
C GLN A 149 -15.03 6.77 -18.99
N VAL A 150 -14.50 6.64 -17.77
CA VAL A 150 -15.28 6.36 -16.56
C VAL A 150 -15.11 7.46 -15.52
N HIS A 151 -16.03 7.53 -14.56
CA HIS A 151 -15.88 8.50 -13.48
C HIS A 151 -14.70 8.15 -12.56
N PRO A 152 -13.91 9.12 -12.06
CA PRO A 152 -12.77 8.86 -11.15
C PRO A 152 -13.11 8.02 -9.92
N SER A 153 -14.34 8.14 -9.39
CA SER A 153 -14.79 7.31 -8.26
C SER A 153 -14.90 5.82 -8.62
N THR A 154 -15.14 5.48 -9.88
CA THR A 154 -15.17 4.08 -10.34
C THR A 154 -13.76 3.48 -10.26
N ILE A 155 -12.75 4.23 -10.70
CA ILE A 155 -11.35 3.82 -10.59
C ILE A 155 -10.94 3.68 -9.13
N SER A 156 -11.26 4.67 -8.30
CA SER A 156 -10.93 4.63 -6.86
C SER A 156 -11.52 3.39 -6.16
N ARG A 157 -12.77 3.04 -6.47
CA ARG A 157 -13.40 1.81 -5.94
C ARG A 157 -12.77 0.53 -6.51
N ALA A 158 -12.41 0.53 -7.80
CA ALA A 158 -11.76 -0.62 -8.43
C ALA A 158 -10.35 -0.88 -7.90
N VAL A 159 -9.64 0.16 -7.46
CA VAL A 159 -8.28 0.09 -6.91
C VAL A 159 -8.28 -0.30 -5.43
N GLN A 160 -9.30 0.08 -4.68
CA GLN A 160 -9.34 -0.07 -3.22
C GLN A 160 -9.34 -1.54 -2.80
N GLY A 161 -8.33 -1.92 -1.98
CA GLY A 161 -8.22 -3.27 -1.41
C GLY A 161 -7.94 -4.37 -2.43
N LYS A 162 -7.49 -4.02 -3.66
CA LYS A 162 -7.19 -4.95 -4.74
C LYS A 162 -5.70 -5.10 -4.95
N TYR A 163 -5.26 -6.32 -5.26
CA TYR A 163 -3.86 -6.69 -5.42
C TYR A 163 -3.58 -7.26 -6.80
N LEU A 164 -2.44 -6.86 -7.35
CA LEU A 164 -1.88 -7.36 -8.60
C LEU A 164 -0.61 -8.14 -8.30
N GLN A 165 -0.52 -9.34 -8.84
CA GLN A 165 0.69 -10.16 -8.83
C GLN A 165 1.39 -10.07 -10.18
N CYS A 166 2.70 -9.88 -10.18
CA CYS A 166 3.54 -9.93 -11.38
C CYS A 166 4.88 -10.59 -11.07
N THR A 167 5.79 -10.67 -12.04
CA THR A 167 7.15 -11.24 -11.89
C THR A 167 7.95 -10.61 -10.76
N TRP A 168 7.70 -9.35 -10.43
CA TRP A 168 8.40 -8.59 -9.40
C TRP A 168 7.81 -8.72 -7.99
N GLY A 169 6.71 -9.49 -7.86
CA GLY A 169 6.02 -9.71 -6.61
C GLY A 169 4.56 -9.25 -6.64
N MET A 170 3.99 -9.09 -5.45
CA MET A 170 2.61 -8.68 -5.25
C MET A 170 2.56 -7.21 -4.83
N PHE A 171 1.67 -6.45 -5.47
CA PHE A 171 1.48 -5.02 -5.23
C PHE A 171 0.01 -4.69 -5.09
N PRO A 172 -0.38 -3.80 -4.15
CA PRO A 172 -1.72 -3.24 -4.19
C PRO A 172 -1.90 -2.42 -5.47
N LEU A 173 -3.07 -2.44 -6.10
CA LEU A 173 -3.32 -1.63 -7.31
C LEU A 173 -3.09 -0.13 -7.09
N SER A 174 -3.29 0.35 -5.85
CA SER A 174 -3.00 1.73 -5.47
C SER A 174 -1.53 2.13 -5.64
N PHE A 175 -0.61 1.16 -5.64
CA PHE A 175 0.82 1.39 -5.84
C PHE A 175 1.14 2.02 -7.19
N PHE A 176 0.36 1.70 -8.24
CA PHE A 176 0.56 2.23 -9.59
C PHE A 176 0.03 3.64 -9.79
N PHE A 177 -0.73 4.16 -8.82
CA PHE A 177 -1.32 5.49 -8.85
C PHE A 177 -0.64 6.38 -7.82
N SER A 178 0.38 7.09 -8.24
CA SER A 178 0.97 8.17 -7.44
C SER A 178 0.33 9.50 -7.81
N SER A 179 -0.15 10.25 -6.85
CA SER A 179 -0.36 11.67 -7.02
C SER A 179 1.01 12.29 -7.32
N GLY A 180 1.13 13.13 -8.33
CA GLY A 180 2.39 13.64 -8.89
C GLY A 180 3.46 14.21 -7.94
N THR A 181 3.23 14.19 -6.63
CA THR A 181 4.17 14.44 -5.53
C THR A 181 4.81 13.15 -4.96
N ASP A 182 4.29 11.97 -5.29
CA ASP A 182 4.78 10.67 -4.81
C ASP A 182 5.74 10.00 -5.82
N LYS A 183 6.60 10.77 -6.49
CA LYS A 183 7.84 10.16 -6.99
C LYS A 183 8.55 9.57 -5.77
N GLY A 184 8.01 8.38 -5.42
CA GLY A 184 8.67 7.60 -4.43
C GLY A 184 8.61 8.18 -3.03
N ALA A 185 7.42 8.22 -2.41
CA ALA A 185 7.41 8.25 -0.94
C ALA A 185 8.39 7.19 -0.40
N GLU A 186 8.52 6.08 -1.10
CA GLU A 186 9.49 5.02 -0.83
C GLU A 186 10.93 5.42 -1.18
N TYR A 187 11.14 6.03 -2.35
CA TYR A 187 12.45 6.59 -2.76
C TYR A 187 12.89 7.70 -1.82
N ILE A 188 11.98 8.59 -1.44
CA ILE A 188 12.24 9.67 -0.49
C ILE A 188 12.57 9.11 0.89
N LYS A 189 11.85 8.11 1.35
CA LYS A 189 12.14 7.41 2.61
C LYS A 189 13.51 6.74 2.57
N GLU A 190 13.88 6.13 1.45
CA GLU A 190 15.19 5.51 1.29
C GLU A 190 16.32 6.56 1.27
N CYS A 191 16.15 7.66 0.55
CA CYS A 191 17.08 8.80 0.59
C CYS A 191 17.20 9.39 1.99
N LEU A 192 16.06 9.60 2.67
CA LEU A 192 16.03 10.11 4.04
C LEU A 192 16.74 9.16 5.01
N LYS A 193 16.52 7.87 4.88
CA LYS A 193 17.20 6.84 5.69
C LYS A 193 18.70 6.87 5.47
N ARG A 194 19.14 6.95 4.21
CA ARG A 194 20.58 7.04 3.86
C ARG A 194 21.24 8.31 4.41
N ILE A 195 20.55 9.47 4.36
CA ILE A 195 21.06 10.72 4.94
C ILE A 195 21.20 10.60 6.45
N ILE A 196 20.24 9.99 7.13
CA ILE A 196 20.24 9.79 8.59
C ILE A 196 21.29 8.75 9.01
N GLU A 197 21.52 7.69 8.24
CA GLU A 197 22.56 6.69 8.51
C GLU A 197 23.98 7.28 8.41
N ASN A 198 24.16 8.29 7.55
CA ASN A 198 25.44 8.97 7.34
C ASN A 198 25.58 10.27 8.14
N GLU A 199 24.65 10.59 9.06
CA GLU A 199 24.75 11.79 9.89
C GLU A 199 25.75 11.62 11.07
N ASP A 200 26.31 12.73 11.52
CA ASP A 200 27.08 12.74 12.77
C ASP A 200 26.13 12.55 13.96
N LYS A 201 26.29 11.42 14.65
CA LYS A 201 25.46 11.05 15.80
C LYS A 201 25.62 12.00 17.00
N LYS A 202 26.73 12.74 17.07
CA LYS A 202 26.92 13.79 18.08
C LYS A 202 26.11 15.05 17.77
N ASN A 203 25.84 15.27 16.46
CA ASN A 203 25.15 16.45 15.98
C ASN A 203 24.11 16.11 14.91
N PRO A 204 23.05 15.32 15.23
CA PRO A 204 22.11 14.80 14.26
C PRO A 204 21.31 15.90 13.58
N TYR A 205 21.00 15.71 12.29
CA TYR A 205 20.31 16.69 11.47
C TYR A 205 18.86 16.92 11.94
N SER A 206 18.48 18.20 12.05
CA SER A 206 17.07 18.56 12.27
C SER A 206 16.24 18.31 11.01
N ASP A 207 14.91 18.17 11.17
CA ASP A 207 13.98 17.98 10.03
C ASP A 207 14.08 19.13 8.99
N ARG A 208 14.57 20.32 9.39
CA ARG A 208 14.86 21.44 8.49
C ARG A 208 16.10 21.15 7.64
N VAL A 209 17.18 20.73 8.25
CA VAL A 209 18.45 20.41 7.54
C VAL A 209 18.25 19.20 6.62
N LEU A 210 17.43 18.23 7.03
CA LEU A 210 17.05 17.11 6.18
C LEU A 210 16.27 17.56 4.94
N ALA A 211 15.41 18.60 5.07
CA ALA A 211 14.72 19.19 3.93
C ALA A 211 15.69 19.87 2.96
N GLU A 212 16.64 20.66 3.49
CA GLU A 212 17.66 21.33 2.70
C GLU A 212 18.54 20.33 1.93
N LYS A 213 18.96 19.24 2.57
CA LYS A 213 19.73 18.15 1.91
C LYS A 213 18.95 17.38 0.85
N LEU A 214 17.65 17.17 1.03
CA LEU A 214 16.81 16.56 0.01
C LEU A 214 16.56 17.51 -1.17
N GLN A 215 16.49 18.81 -0.92
CA GLN A 215 16.38 19.85 -1.96
C GLN A 215 17.64 19.90 -2.83
N GLU A 216 18.84 19.68 -2.26
CA GLU A 216 20.09 19.52 -3.03
C GLU A 216 20.07 18.32 -3.99
N MET A 217 19.18 17.34 -3.74
CA MET A 217 18.95 16.15 -4.57
C MET A 217 17.76 16.31 -5.54
N ASP A 218 17.31 17.54 -5.82
CA ASP A 218 16.12 17.85 -6.64
C ASP A 218 14.80 17.30 -6.06
N ILE A 219 14.75 17.07 -4.75
CA ILE A 219 13.57 16.58 -4.04
C ILE A 219 13.01 17.69 -3.16
N ASP A 220 12.05 18.46 -3.69
CA ASP A 220 11.40 19.54 -2.94
C ASP A 220 10.28 18.99 -2.05
N ILE A 221 10.54 18.96 -0.74
CA ILE A 221 9.59 18.44 0.25
C ILE A 221 9.54 19.33 1.49
N SER A 222 8.32 19.57 1.96
CA SER A 222 8.12 20.33 3.18
C SER A 222 8.65 19.62 4.43
N ARG A 223 9.16 20.39 5.40
CA ARG A 223 9.56 19.89 6.73
C ARG A 223 8.49 19.01 7.37
N ARG A 224 7.20 19.35 7.21
CA ARG A 224 6.09 18.59 7.77
C ARG A 224 5.98 17.18 7.15
N THR A 225 6.25 17.06 5.86
CA THR A 225 6.25 15.78 5.14
C THR A 225 7.43 14.92 5.58
N ILE A 226 8.60 15.51 5.79
CA ILE A 226 9.78 14.80 6.32
C ILE A 226 9.50 14.23 7.70
N ALA A 227 8.94 15.03 8.60
CA ALA A 227 8.55 14.56 9.94
C ALA A 227 7.55 13.40 9.87
N LYS A 228 6.58 13.45 8.94
CA LYS A 228 5.62 12.36 8.68
C LYS A 228 6.34 11.09 8.22
N TYR A 229 7.26 11.19 7.26
CA TYR A 229 8.00 10.03 6.74
C TYR A 229 8.94 9.43 7.80
N ARG A 230 9.70 10.27 8.51
CA ARG A 230 10.55 9.85 9.61
C ARG A 230 9.76 9.07 10.68
N ASN A 231 8.62 9.62 11.12
CA ASN A 231 7.74 8.94 12.08
C ASN A 231 7.20 7.62 11.55
N SER A 232 6.85 7.54 10.25
CA SER A 232 6.39 6.28 9.63
C SER A 232 7.48 5.21 9.55
N MET A 233 8.76 5.60 9.58
CA MET A 233 9.91 4.69 9.63
C MET A 233 10.37 4.41 11.08
N HIS A 234 9.64 4.90 12.08
CA HIS A 234 9.99 4.77 13.50
C HIS A 234 11.36 5.38 13.88
N ILE A 235 11.80 6.41 13.14
CA ILE A 235 13.05 7.14 13.41
C ILE A 235 12.75 8.31 14.35
N SER A 236 13.52 8.42 15.45
CA SER A 236 13.38 9.48 16.45
C SER A 236 13.77 10.86 15.90
N GLU A 237 13.32 11.93 16.56
CA GLU A 237 13.77 13.31 16.29
C GLU A 237 15.28 13.46 16.53
N ALA A 238 15.89 14.56 16.06
CA ALA A 238 17.32 14.83 16.20
C ALA A 238 17.82 14.67 17.66
N LEU A 239 17.05 15.18 18.62
CA LEU A 239 17.36 15.02 20.05
C LEU A 239 17.34 13.56 20.53
N GLY A 240 16.43 12.75 19.96
CA GLY A 240 16.32 11.32 20.30
C GLY A 240 17.38 10.44 19.64
N ARG A 241 18.06 10.95 18.58
CA ARG A 241 19.14 10.25 17.88
C ARG A 241 20.53 10.66 18.38
N LYS A 242 20.61 11.70 19.23
CA LYS A 242 21.89 12.19 19.73
C LYS A 242 22.55 11.18 20.66
N GLU A 243 23.80 10.83 20.33
CA GLU A 243 24.69 10.07 21.20
C GLU A 243 25.57 11.05 22.00
N TYR A 244 25.80 10.76 23.28
CA TYR A 244 26.56 11.62 24.23
C TYR A 244 27.92 11.04 24.51
#